data_3f06f5e0d303995dd65fa28ed3f719a9
#
_entry.id   3f06f5e0d303995dd65fa28ed3f719a9
#
_cell.length_a   1.000
_cell.length_b   1.000
_cell.length_c   1.000
_cell.angle_alpha   90.00
_cell.angle_beta   90.00
_cell.angle_gamma   90.00
#
_symmetry.space_group_name_H-M   'P 1'
#
loop_
_entity.id
_entity.type
_entity.pdbx_description
1 polymer ?
#
loop_
_entity_poly.entity_id
_entity_poly.type
_entity_poly.pdbx_seq_one_letter_code
_entity_poly.pdbx_strand_id
1 'polypeptide(L)'
;MTDKADTPILLSDYANGVLRLTLNDDKRRNALSRTMLAALSSAFTAAAEDPQVRVIVLAGNGPVFCSGHDLKEMTAARAEADKGEAAFERLFAACAAVMQLIVNNPVPVIAEIAGVATAAGCQLMASCDLAMAANSAKFATPGVNLGLFCSTPMVALSRNVSRKHAMEMLLSGDMIDSDRAQQIGLINNAFDGDELTDKTMALANKIASKSSMTVAVGKRAFYAQAEMPLAEAYAYTSQVMTDNMLTADAEEGIDAFLGKRSPQWNDQ
;
A
#
# COMPACT_ATOMS: atom_id res chain seq x y z
N MET A 1 31.81 6.69 24.67
CA MET A 1 30.74 7.13 23.77
C MET A 1 30.21 5.87 23.13
N THR A 2 29.10 5.35 23.64
CA THR A 2 28.44 4.17 23.06
C THR A 2 27.80 4.61 21.75
N ASP A 3 28.23 4.02 20.63
CA ASP A 3 27.58 4.13 19.34
C ASP A 3 26.08 3.86 19.54
N LYS A 4 25.24 4.87 19.35
CA LYS A 4 23.82 4.65 19.16
C LYS A 4 23.71 3.90 17.85
N ALA A 5 23.46 2.59 17.92
CA ALA A 5 23.06 1.83 16.76
C ALA A 5 21.96 2.63 16.05
N ASP A 6 22.19 3.04 14.80
CA ASP A 6 21.20 3.76 14.01
C ASP A 6 19.95 2.87 13.92
N THR A 7 18.86 3.35 14.51
CA THR A 7 17.57 2.62 14.46
C THR A 7 17.16 2.51 13.00
N PRO A 8 16.80 1.31 12.51
CA PRO A 8 16.42 1.13 11.10
C PRO A 8 15.32 2.09 10.68
N ILE A 9 15.44 2.64 9.45
CA ILE A 9 14.45 3.57 8.87
C ILE A 9 13.11 2.90 8.56
N LEU A 10 13.12 1.58 8.39
CA LEU A 10 11.96 0.71 8.23
C LEU A 10 12.10 -0.42 9.26
N LEU A 11 11.12 -0.53 10.15
CA LEU A 11 11.04 -1.63 11.11
C LEU A 11 10.24 -2.77 10.50
N SER A 12 10.57 -4.00 10.91
CA SER A 12 9.91 -5.22 10.46
C SER A 12 9.60 -6.09 11.67
N ASP A 13 8.35 -6.52 11.79
CA ASP A 13 7.88 -7.48 12.78
C ASP A 13 7.02 -8.53 12.10
N TYR A 14 7.14 -9.79 12.50
CA TYR A 14 6.43 -10.92 11.89
C TYR A 14 5.71 -11.75 12.93
N ALA A 15 4.40 -11.94 12.73
CA ALA A 15 3.59 -12.82 13.58
C ALA A 15 2.43 -13.43 12.78
N ASN A 16 2.21 -14.73 12.92
CA ASN A 16 1.04 -15.45 12.39
C ASN A 16 0.76 -15.23 10.89
N GLY A 17 1.81 -15.18 10.06
CA GLY A 17 1.68 -14.93 8.62
C GLY A 17 1.52 -13.46 8.24
N VAL A 18 1.53 -12.55 9.21
CA VAL A 18 1.46 -11.11 8.97
C VAL A 18 2.84 -10.48 9.15
N LEU A 19 3.35 -9.86 8.10
CA LEU A 19 4.55 -9.02 8.13
C LEU A 19 4.12 -7.56 8.34
N ARG A 20 4.48 -6.99 9.49
CA ARG A 20 4.27 -5.58 9.79
C ARG A 20 5.52 -4.78 9.46
N LEU A 21 5.42 -3.90 8.46
CA LEU A 21 6.44 -2.92 8.09
C LEU A 21 6.05 -1.57 8.67
N THR A 22 6.96 -0.92 9.41
CA THR A 22 6.68 0.39 10.01
C THR A 22 7.72 1.41 9.56
N LEU A 23 7.27 2.44 8.85
CA LEU A 23 8.10 3.60 8.50
C LEU A 23 8.59 4.26 9.79
N ASN A 24 9.90 4.44 9.94
CA ASN A 24 10.52 4.84 11.20
C ASN A 24 11.52 5.98 11.02
N ASP A 25 11.08 7.04 10.39
CA ASP A 25 11.83 8.29 10.24
C ASP A 25 10.97 9.49 10.65
N ASP A 26 10.47 9.45 11.90
CA ASP A 26 9.57 10.48 12.45
C ASP A 26 10.16 11.89 12.33
N LYS A 27 11.48 12.04 12.53
CA LYS A 27 12.19 13.33 12.39
C LYS A 27 12.02 13.95 11.01
N ARG A 28 11.89 13.14 9.96
CA ARG A 28 11.59 13.56 8.59
C ARG A 28 10.15 13.26 8.18
N ARG A 29 9.28 12.99 9.17
CA ARG A 29 7.86 12.70 8.93
C ARG A 29 7.66 11.55 7.97
N ASN A 30 8.48 10.50 8.11
CA ASN A 30 8.48 9.32 7.25
C ASN A 30 8.53 9.65 5.75
N ALA A 31 9.33 10.66 5.40
CA ALA A 31 9.46 11.07 4.00
C ALA A 31 10.05 9.96 3.14
N LEU A 32 9.57 9.84 1.91
CA LEU A 32 10.09 8.93 0.90
C LEU A 32 11.43 9.46 0.35
N SER A 33 12.45 9.41 1.22
CA SER A 33 13.85 9.61 0.87
C SER A 33 14.34 8.45 0.00
N ARG A 34 15.49 8.62 -0.67
CA ARG A 34 16.12 7.53 -1.43
C ARG A 34 16.35 6.29 -0.56
N THR A 35 16.76 6.47 0.68
CA THR A 35 16.98 5.38 1.65
C THR A 35 15.68 4.68 2.01
N MET A 36 14.60 5.42 2.27
CA MET A 36 13.28 4.84 2.57
C MET A 36 12.72 4.07 1.37
N LEU A 37 12.83 4.62 0.16
CA LEU A 37 12.38 3.92 -1.06
C LEU A 37 13.16 2.62 -1.29
N ALA A 38 14.48 2.63 -1.07
CA ALA A 38 15.31 1.42 -1.17
C ALA A 38 14.91 0.38 -0.12
N ALA A 39 14.67 0.80 1.13
CA ALA A 39 14.24 -0.09 2.20
C ALA A 39 12.86 -0.73 1.90
N LEU A 40 11.89 0.06 1.44
CA LEU A 40 10.57 -0.43 1.02
C LEU A 40 10.68 -1.40 -0.14
N SER A 41 11.47 -1.05 -1.17
CA SER A 41 11.68 -1.94 -2.33
C SER A 41 12.22 -3.30 -1.90
N SER A 42 13.27 -3.31 -1.06
CA SER A 42 13.85 -4.55 -0.55
C SER A 42 12.86 -5.36 0.28
N ALA A 43 12.10 -4.71 1.16
CA ALA A 43 11.14 -5.37 2.03
C ALA A 43 9.97 -5.99 1.26
N PHE A 44 9.39 -5.28 0.28
CA PHE A 44 8.30 -5.80 -0.55
C PHE A 44 8.77 -6.93 -1.47
N THR A 45 10.00 -6.85 -2.01
CA THR A 45 10.59 -7.93 -2.82
C THR A 45 10.80 -9.18 -1.98
N ALA A 46 11.42 -9.05 -0.81
CA ALA A 46 11.64 -10.18 0.10
C ALA A 46 10.32 -10.83 0.55
N ALA A 47 9.32 -10.00 0.87
CA ALA A 47 8.00 -10.51 1.28
C ALA A 47 7.26 -11.26 0.16
N ALA A 48 7.48 -10.89 -1.11
CA ALA A 48 6.89 -11.60 -2.24
C ALA A 48 7.49 -13.00 -2.46
N GLU A 49 8.71 -13.23 -1.99
CA GLU A 49 9.47 -14.48 -2.12
C GLU A 49 9.35 -15.38 -0.89
N ASP A 50 8.88 -14.85 0.25
CA ASP A 50 8.75 -15.59 1.51
C ASP A 50 7.38 -16.26 1.61
N PRO A 51 7.29 -17.60 1.52
CA PRO A 51 6.02 -18.34 1.60
C PRO A 51 5.35 -18.23 2.97
N GLN A 52 6.05 -17.78 4.01
CA GLN A 52 5.47 -17.58 5.33
C GLN A 52 4.67 -16.27 5.41
N VAL A 53 5.00 -15.27 4.58
CA VAL A 53 4.30 -13.98 4.56
C VAL A 53 3.01 -14.11 3.76
N ARG A 54 1.90 -13.94 4.43
CA ARG A 54 0.54 -14.09 3.86
C ARG A 54 -0.19 -12.74 3.72
N VAL A 55 0.19 -11.75 4.54
CA VAL A 55 -0.32 -10.36 4.49
C VAL A 55 0.78 -9.42 4.94
N ILE A 56 0.87 -8.25 4.31
CA ILE A 56 1.73 -7.16 4.74
C ILE A 56 0.85 -6.05 5.33
N VAL A 57 1.21 -5.54 6.52
CA VAL A 57 0.65 -4.32 7.09
C VAL A 57 1.72 -3.24 7.02
N LEU A 58 1.44 -2.14 6.33
CA LEU A 58 2.32 -0.97 6.23
C LEU A 58 1.83 0.14 7.15
N ALA A 59 2.60 0.46 8.18
CA ALA A 59 2.31 1.47 9.18
C ALA A 59 3.37 2.57 9.20
N GLY A 60 3.16 3.63 9.98
CA GLY A 60 4.15 4.69 10.22
C GLY A 60 4.22 5.07 11.68
N ASN A 61 5.43 5.23 12.22
CA ASN A 61 5.67 5.76 13.55
C ASN A 61 5.47 7.28 13.57
N GLY A 62 5.00 7.80 14.73
CA GLY A 62 4.80 9.22 14.95
C GLY A 62 3.47 9.76 14.37
N PRO A 63 3.28 11.08 14.35
CA PRO A 63 2.02 11.72 13.98
C PRO A 63 1.75 11.76 12.47
N VAL A 64 2.72 11.34 11.64
CA VAL A 64 2.64 11.35 10.19
C VAL A 64 2.91 9.96 9.65
N PHE A 65 1.95 9.40 8.94
CA PHE A 65 2.16 8.15 8.22
C PHE A 65 3.28 8.32 7.18
N CYS A 66 3.12 9.28 6.26
CA CYS A 66 4.14 9.65 5.28
C CYS A 66 3.83 11.02 4.68
N SER A 67 4.83 11.92 4.66
CA SER A 67 4.70 13.28 4.14
C SER A 67 4.97 13.42 2.64
N GLY A 68 5.29 12.34 1.93
CA GLY A 68 5.74 12.36 0.55
C GLY A 68 7.26 12.44 0.41
N HIS A 69 7.76 12.94 -0.72
CA HIS A 69 9.21 12.99 -0.97
C HIS A 69 9.96 13.90 -0.01
N ASP A 70 11.23 13.58 0.25
CA ASP A 70 12.13 14.42 1.04
C ASP A 70 12.51 15.68 0.24
N LEU A 71 11.86 16.82 0.59
CA LEU A 71 12.09 18.08 -0.09
C LEU A 71 13.52 18.63 0.13
N LYS A 72 14.23 18.19 1.20
CA LYS A 72 15.64 18.58 1.41
C LYS A 72 16.54 17.87 0.40
N GLU A 73 16.33 16.57 0.16
CA GLU A 73 17.05 15.84 -0.90
C GLU A 73 16.76 16.46 -2.28
N MET A 74 15.50 16.79 -2.57
CA MET A 74 15.11 17.41 -3.84
C MET A 74 15.73 18.80 -4.00
N THR A 75 15.76 19.61 -2.93
CA THR A 75 16.36 20.95 -2.97
C THR A 75 17.86 20.86 -3.17
N ALA A 76 18.53 19.91 -2.50
CA ALA A 76 19.97 19.71 -2.68
C ALA A 76 20.34 19.29 -4.12
N ALA A 77 19.52 18.44 -4.75
CA ALA A 77 19.73 18.02 -6.14
C ALA A 77 19.69 19.20 -7.15
N ARG A 78 18.93 20.26 -6.86
CA ARG A 78 18.88 21.47 -7.72
C ARG A 78 20.22 22.21 -7.83
N ALA A 79 21.17 21.93 -6.93
CA ALA A 79 22.52 22.50 -7.01
C ALA A 79 23.44 21.77 -8.01
N GLU A 80 22.99 20.62 -8.55
CA GLU A 80 23.73 19.88 -9.57
C GLU A 80 23.74 20.63 -10.91
N ALA A 81 24.69 20.28 -11.81
CA ALA A 81 24.90 20.99 -13.06
C ALA A 81 23.67 20.95 -14.00
N ASP A 82 22.90 19.87 -13.95
CA ASP A 82 21.64 19.64 -14.67
C ASP A 82 20.40 20.16 -13.92
N LYS A 83 20.62 20.94 -12.85
CA LYS A 83 19.55 21.43 -11.95
C LYS A 83 18.74 20.31 -11.29
N GLY A 84 19.30 19.11 -11.21
CA GLY A 84 18.72 17.95 -10.56
C GLY A 84 17.86 17.07 -11.48
N GLU A 85 17.84 17.30 -12.79
CA GLU A 85 17.01 16.54 -13.75
C GLU A 85 17.19 15.04 -13.58
N ALA A 86 18.41 14.53 -13.70
CA ALA A 86 18.71 13.11 -13.55
C ALA A 86 18.40 12.56 -12.13
N ALA A 87 18.54 13.40 -11.08
CA ALA A 87 18.20 13.03 -9.72
C ALA A 87 16.68 12.88 -9.54
N PHE A 88 15.89 13.80 -10.13
CA PHE A 88 14.42 13.73 -10.10
C PHE A 88 13.88 12.55 -10.90
N GLU A 89 14.43 12.27 -12.09
CA GLU A 89 14.08 11.08 -12.86
C GLU A 89 14.28 9.79 -12.06
N ARG A 90 15.45 9.63 -11.43
CA ARG A 90 15.74 8.47 -10.57
C ARG A 90 14.81 8.39 -9.36
N LEU A 91 14.50 9.52 -8.71
CA LEU A 91 13.63 9.56 -7.55
C LEU A 91 12.20 9.12 -7.91
N PHE A 92 11.63 9.71 -8.97
CA PHE A 92 10.27 9.38 -9.38
C PHE A 92 10.16 7.98 -9.95
N ALA A 93 11.17 7.50 -10.67
CA ALA A 93 11.24 6.10 -11.13
C ALA A 93 11.29 5.11 -9.95
N ALA A 94 12.13 5.37 -8.94
CA ALA A 94 12.21 4.54 -7.73
C ALA A 94 10.89 4.54 -6.95
N CYS A 95 10.26 5.72 -6.81
CA CYS A 95 8.94 5.81 -6.18
C CYS A 95 7.88 5.01 -6.95
N ALA A 96 7.80 5.18 -8.27
CA ALA A 96 6.87 4.45 -9.13
C ALA A 96 7.11 2.92 -9.05
N ALA A 97 8.37 2.48 -8.97
CA ALA A 97 8.72 1.08 -8.80
C ALA A 97 8.17 0.50 -7.47
N VAL A 98 8.31 1.23 -6.35
CA VAL A 98 7.74 0.81 -5.06
C VAL A 98 6.22 0.67 -5.14
N MET A 99 5.51 1.62 -5.77
CA MET A 99 4.05 1.54 -5.92
C MET A 99 3.63 0.32 -6.77
N GLN A 100 4.37 0.05 -7.84
CA GLN A 100 4.15 -1.14 -8.67
C GLN A 100 4.49 -2.44 -7.94
N LEU A 101 5.52 -2.47 -7.08
CA LEU A 101 5.80 -3.61 -6.23
C LEU A 101 4.64 -3.92 -5.27
N ILE A 102 3.96 -2.91 -4.73
CA ILE A 102 2.78 -3.11 -3.88
C ILE A 102 1.63 -3.73 -4.67
N VAL A 103 1.28 -3.14 -5.81
CA VAL A 103 0.17 -3.60 -6.66
C VAL A 103 0.40 -5.02 -7.20
N ASN A 104 1.63 -5.29 -7.67
CA ASN A 104 2.01 -6.57 -8.27
C ASN A 104 2.46 -7.63 -7.26
N ASN A 105 2.58 -7.28 -5.96
CA ASN A 105 2.93 -8.24 -4.92
C ASN A 105 1.88 -9.35 -4.84
N PRO A 106 2.26 -10.64 -4.82
CA PRO A 106 1.29 -11.71 -4.61
C PRO A 106 0.63 -11.65 -3.22
N VAL A 107 1.32 -11.03 -2.26
CA VAL A 107 0.84 -10.86 -0.89
C VAL A 107 0.00 -9.59 -0.77
N PRO A 108 -1.20 -9.61 -0.19
CA PRO A 108 -2.01 -8.42 0.07
C PRO A 108 -1.31 -7.43 1.00
N VAL A 109 -1.48 -6.14 0.72
CA VAL A 109 -0.90 -5.03 1.50
C VAL A 109 -2.01 -4.17 2.08
N ILE A 110 -2.01 -4.00 3.41
CA ILE A 110 -2.95 -3.14 4.14
C ILE A 110 -2.18 -1.93 4.67
N ALA A 111 -2.57 -0.72 4.30
CA ALA A 111 -2.06 0.49 4.93
C ALA A 111 -2.78 0.75 6.26
N GLU A 112 -2.02 1.02 7.32
CA GLU A 112 -2.49 1.44 8.64
C GLU A 112 -2.07 2.90 8.88
N ILE A 113 -3.02 3.82 8.81
CA ILE A 113 -2.77 5.25 8.81
C ILE A 113 -3.20 5.87 10.14
N ALA A 114 -2.29 5.98 11.11
CA ALA A 114 -2.58 6.61 12.41
C ALA A 114 -2.61 8.14 12.33
N GLY A 115 -2.04 8.75 11.28
CA GLY A 115 -1.87 10.19 11.18
C GLY A 115 -2.00 10.73 9.75
N VAL A 116 -1.11 11.63 9.38
CA VAL A 116 -1.19 12.37 8.11
C VAL A 116 -0.54 11.60 6.96
N ALA A 117 -1.22 11.48 5.82
CA ALA A 117 -0.68 10.96 4.56
C ALA A 117 -0.81 12.01 3.46
N THR A 118 0.32 12.56 2.95
CA THR A 118 0.29 13.62 1.95
C THR A 118 1.18 13.36 0.75
N ALA A 119 0.84 13.93 -0.39
CA ALA A 119 1.60 13.85 -1.64
C ALA A 119 1.93 12.39 -2.01
N ALA A 120 3.22 12.03 -2.16
CA ALA A 120 3.63 10.65 -2.40
C ALA A 120 3.33 9.69 -1.21
N GLY A 121 3.08 10.22 0.00
CA GLY A 121 2.58 9.43 1.13
C GLY A 121 1.11 9.03 0.95
N CYS A 122 0.29 9.93 0.40
CA CYS A 122 -1.08 9.60 -0.02
C CYS A 122 -1.06 8.60 -1.19
N GLN A 123 -0.13 8.72 -2.13
CA GLN A 123 0.11 7.74 -3.19
C GLN A 123 0.45 6.36 -2.62
N LEU A 124 1.36 6.31 -1.63
CA LEU A 124 1.81 5.06 -1.02
C LEU A 124 0.64 4.29 -0.40
N MET A 125 -0.20 4.96 0.42
CA MET A 125 -1.36 4.32 1.02
C MET A 125 -2.41 3.94 -0.02
N ALA A 126 -2.65 4.79 -1.04
CA ALA A 126 -3.60 4.52 -2.12
C ALA A 126 -3.14 3.42 -3.09
N SER A 127 -1.86 3.04 -3.07
CA SER A 127 -1.32 1.89 -3.83
C SER A 127 -1.49 0.57 -3.08
N CYS A 128 -1.77 0.60 -1.78
CA CYS A 128 -2.08 -0.60 -1.00
C CYS A 128 -3.47 -1.15 -1.38
N ASP A 129 -3.66 -2.46 -1.22
CA ASP A 129 -4.94 -3.12 -1.55
C ASP A 129 -6.07 -2.66 -0.65
N LEU A 130 -5.74 -2.37 0.62
CA LEU A 130 -6.69 -1.90 1.64
C LEU A 130 -6.04 -0.78 2.46
N ALA A 131 -6.88 0.10 3.02
CA ALA A 131 -6.44 1.20 3.88
C ALA A 131 -7.38 1.34 5.08
N MET A 132 -6.79 1.26 6.29
CA MET A 132 -7.44 1.50 7.57
C MET A 132 -6.84 2.74 8.19
N ALA A 133 -7.66 3.62 8.75
CA ALA A 133 -7.19 4.88 9.30
C ALA A 133 -7.69 5.15 10.72
N ALA A 134 -6.97 5.99 11.46
CA ALA A 134 -7.51 6.62 12.65
C ALA A 134 -8.55 7.69 12.28
N ASN A 135 -9.57 7.91 13.12
CA ASN A 135 -10.55 8.99 12.95
C ASN A 135 -9.88 10.38 12.86
N SER A 136 -8.69 10.53 13.47
CA SER A 136 -7.88 11.75 13.41
C SER A 136 -7.03 11.90 12.16
N ALA A 137 -6.93 10.86 11.32
CA ALA A 137 -6.07 10.88 10.13
C ALA A 137 -6.52 11.94 9.11
N LYS A 138 -5.54 12.44 8.34
CA LYS A 138 -5.77 13.44 7.29
C LYS A 138 -5.03 13.05 6.02
N PHE A 139 -5.62 13.40 4.88
CA PHE A 139 -5.13 13.02 3.56
C PHE A 139 -5.11 14.23 2.62
N ALA A 140 -4.05 14.38 1.81
CA ALA A 140 -3.99 15.45 0.81
C ALA A 140 -3.03 15.13 -0.33
N THR A 141 -3.24 15.81 -1.46
CA THR A 141 -2.28 15.88 -2.58
C THR A 141 -1.88 17.33 -2.84
N PRO A 142 -1.12 17.97 -1.90
CA PRO A 142 -0.98 19.44 -1.80
C PRO A 142 0.08 20.03 -2.74
N GLY A 143 0.54 19.31 -3.77
CA GLY A 143 1.61 19.79 -4.67
C GLY A 143 1.36 21.16 -5.26
N VAL A 144 0.11 21.49 -5.59
CA VAL A 144 -0.28 22.80 -6.15
C VAL A 144 0.08 23.97 -5.25
N ASN A 145 0.11 23.77 -3.92
CA ASN A 145 0.52 24.79 -2.95
C ASN A 145 2.03 25.10 -2.99
N LEU A 146 2.82 24.23 -3.67
CA LEU A 146 4.27 24.38 -3.86
C LEU A 146 4.64 24.68 -5.32
N GLY A 147 3.67 24.98 -6.18
CA GLY A 147 3.89 25.16 -7.62
C GLY A 147 4.18 23.85 -8.36
N LEU A 148 3.80 22.69 -7.79
CA LEU A 148 3.93 21.38 -8.39
C LEU A 148 2.54 20.75 -8.52
N PHE A 149 2.33 19.92 -9.52
CA PHE A 149 1.15 19.06 -9.57
C PHE A 149 1.51 17.66 -9.07
N CYS A 150 0.65 17.05 -8.26
CA CYS A 150 0.87 15.69 -7.74
C CYS A 150 0.66 14.63 -8.85
N SER A 151 1.49 14.68 -9.91
CA SER A 151 1.32 13.90 -11.15
C SER A 151 1.51 12.40 -10.94
N THR A 152 2.49 11.97 -10.12
CA THR A 152 2.63 10.55 -9.77
C THR A 152 1.60 10.11 -8.73
N PRO A 153 1.27 10.88 -7.68
CA PRO A 153 0.19 10.54 -6.77
C PRO A 153 -1.19 10.41 -7.43
N MET A 154 -1.49 11.18 -8.47
CA MET A 154 -2.78 11.09 -9.15
C MET A 154 -3.05 9.71 -9.76
N VAL A 155 -2.00 8.94 -10.08
CA VAL A 155 -2.14 7.60 -10.68
C VAL A 155 -2.84 6.65 -9.71
N ALA A 156 -2.37 6.56 -8.47
CA ALA A 156 -3.00 5.74 -7.44
C ALA A 156 -4.37 6.34 -7.01
N LEU A 157 -4.42 7.67 -6.82
CA LEU A 157 -5.64 8.34 -6.40
C LEU A 157 -6.81 8.12 -7.38
N SER A 158 -6.59 8.33 -8.69
CA SER A 158 -7.64 8.20 -9.70
C SER A 158 -8.10 6.76 -9.96
N ARG A 159 -7.37 5.76 -9.44
CA ARG A 159 -7.75 4.35 -9.49
C ARG A 159 -8.59 3.91 -8.28
N ASN A 160 -8.64 4.73 -7.24
CA ASN A 160 -9.38 4.43 -6.01
C ASN A 160 -10.65 5.27 -5.85
N VAL A 161 -10.62 6.54 -6.29
CA VAL A 161 -11.75 7.44 -6.12
C VAL A 161 -12.29 7.94 -7.46
N SER A 162 -13.53 8.47 -7.47
CA SER A 162 -14.11 9.02 -8.69
C SER A 162 -13.28 10.18 -9.24
N ARG A 163 -13.35 10.41 -10.55
CA ARG A 163 -12.58 11.48 -11.22
C ARG A 163 -12.81 12.86 -10.59
N LYS A 164 -14.03 13.16 -10.12
CA LYS A 164 -14.34 14.47 -9.50
C LYS A 164 -13.65 14.61 -8.16
N HIS A 165 -13.67 13.58 -7.31
CA HIS A 165 -12.98 13.61 -6.03
C HIS A 165 -11.46 13.63 -6.19
N ALA A 166 -10.90 12.89 -7.16
CA ALA A 166 -9.48 12.97 -7.46
C ALA A 166 -9.07 14.39 -7.88
N MET A 167 -9.81 15.01 -8.82
CA MET A 167 -9.52 16.36 -9.28
C MET A 167 -9.71 17.42 -8.19
N GLU A 168 -10.71 17.27 -7.32
CA GLU A 168 -10.91 18.16 -6.16
C GLU A 168 -9.65 18.17 -5.28
N MET A 169 -9.17 16.99 -4.85
CA MET A 169 -7.95 16.87 -4.02
C MET A 169 -6.70 17.40 -4.73
N LEU A 170 -6.55 17.11 -6.03
CA LEU A 170 -5.36 17.48 -6.82
C LEU A 170 -5.30 18.97 -7.12
N LEU A 171 -6.44 19.63 -7.39
CA LEU A 171 -6.50 21.03 -7.78
C LEU A 171 -6.54 21.98 -6.59
N SER A 172 -7.23 21.60 -5.50
CA SER A 172 -7.28 22.41 -4.29
C SER A 172 -6.04 22.24 -3.41
N GLY A 173 -5.51 21.01 -3.35
CA GLY A 173 -4.44 20.65 -2.40
C GLY A 173 -4.90 20.65 -0.94
N ASP A 174 -6.19 20.73 -0.69
CA ASP A 174 -6.78 20.74 0.64
C ASP A 174 -6.66 19.39 1.34
N MET A 175 -6.58 19.45 2.68
CA MET A 175 -6.66 18.23 3.50
C MET A 175 -8.12 17.81 3.66
N ILE A 176 -8.38 16.52 3.44
CA ILE A 176 -9.63 15.87 3.81
C ILE A 176 -9.42 15.02 5.08
N ASP A 177 -10.47 14.85 5.86
CA ASP A 177 -10.48 13.97 7.04
C ASP A 177 -10.80 12.52 6.68
N SER A 178 -10.74 11.66 7.69
CA SER A 178 -11.00 10.23 7.56
C SER A 178 -12.45 9.93 7.14
N ASP A 179 -13.43 10.72 7.62
CA ASP A 179 -14.84 10.55 7.24
C ASP A 179 -15.02 10.83 5.74
N ARG A 180 -14.43 11.92 5.25
CA ARG A 180 -14.46 12.25 3.82
C ARG A 180 -13.70 11.21 3.01
N ALA A 181 -12.53 10.78 3.47
CA ALA A 181 -11.72 9.76 2.80
C ALA A 181 -12.47 8.42 2.67
N GLN A 182 -13.18 8.00 3.71
CA GLN A 182 -14.04 6.80 3.68
C GLN A 182 -15.24 7.00 2.75
N GLN A 183 -15.91 8.15 2.82
CA GLN A 183 -17.05 8.47 1.98
C GLN A 183 -16.75 8.39 0.48
N ILE A 184 -15.56 8.84 0.07
CA ILE A 184 -15.14 8.84 -1.35
C ILE A 184 -14.46 7.54 -1.78
N GLY A 185 -14.23 6.59 -0.87
CA GLY A 185 -13.61 5.29 -1.14
C GLY A 185 -12.07 5.32 -1.16
N LEU A 186 -11.44 6.36 -0.60
CA LEU A 186 -9.98 6.43 -0.49
C LEU A 186 -9.44 5.50 0.61
N ILE A 187 -10.22 5.27 1.67
CA ILE A 187 -9.95 4.29 2.72
C ILE A 187 -11.16 3.38 2.94
N ASN A 188 -10.93 2.19 3.50
CA ASN A 188 -11.99 1.22 3.78
C ASN A 188 -12.77 1.59 5.03
N ASN A 189 -12.07 1.89 6.14
CA ASN A 189 -12.69 2.22 7.42
C ASN A 189 -11.81 3.16 8.24
N ALA A 190 -12.45 3.90 9.15
CA ALA A 190 -11.80 4.70 10.18
C ALA A 190 -12.22 4.19 11.57
N PHE A 191 -11.30 4.28 12.54
CA PHE A 191 -11.47 3.79 13.92
C PHE A 191 -10.88 4.80 14.91
N ASP A 192 -11.22 4.67 16.19
CA ASP A 192 -10.50 5.38 17.23
C ASP A 192 -9.04 4.95 17.24
N GLY A 193 -8.13 5.88 17.56
CA GLY A 193 -6.70 5.68 17.36
C GLY A 193 -6.13 4.50 18.17
N ASP A 194 -6.68 4.21 19.33
CA ASP A 194 -6.34 3.07 20.20
C ASP A 194 -6.87 1.72 19.68
N GLU A 195 -7.92 1.73 18.84
CA GLU A 195 -8.47 0.51 18.22
C GLU A 195 -7.85 0.21 16.84
N LEU A 196 -7.22 1.19 16.17
CA LEU A 196 -6.79 1.09 14.77
C LEU A 196 -5.92 -0.15 14.52
N THR A 197 -4.87 -0.34 15.33
CA THR A 197 -3.94 -1.46 15.15
C THR A 197 -4.65 -2.80 15.34
N ASP A 198 -5.48 -2.93 16.39
CA ASP A 198 -6.21 -4.18 16.65
C ASP A 198 -7.18 -4.51 15.50
N LYS A 199 -7.92 -3.53 14.99
CA LYS A 199 -8.84 -3.71 13.85
C LYS A 199 -8.09 -4.06 12.56
N THR A 200 -6.96 -3.40 12.32
CA THR A 200 -6.10 -3.69 11.15
C THR A 200 -5.54 -5.10 11.23
N MET A 201 -4.99 -5.49 12.39
CA MET A 201 -4.44 -6.83 12.60
C MET A 201 -5.51 -7.91 12.58
N ALA A 202 -6.73 -7.65 13.08
CA ALA A 202 -7.84 -8.58 12.96
C ALA A 202 -8.19 -8.86 11.48
N LEU A 203 -8.23 -7.82 10.63
CA LEU A 203 -8.44 -7.99 9.19
C LEU A 203 -7.26 -8.73 8.54
N ALA A 204 -6.02 -8.37 8.87
CA ALA A 204 -4.83 -9.02 8.34
C ALA A 204 -4.81 -10.53 8.69
N ASN A 205 -5.07 -10.88 9.94
CA ASN A 205 -5.16 -12.27 10.37
C ASN A 205 -6.31 -13.04 9.68
N LYS A 206 -7.47 -12.38 9.46
CA LYS A 206 -8.58 -12.96 8.71
C LYS A 206 -8.18 -13.27 7.27
N ILE A 207 -7.44 -12.38 6.60
CA ILE A 207 -6.95 -12.62 5.24
C ILE A 207 -5.86 -13.70 5.27
N ALA A 208 -4.91 -13.65 6.18
CA ALA A 208 -3.85 -14.63 6.35
C ALA A 208 -4.37 -16.06 6.62
N SER A 209 -5.59 -16.20 7.13
CA SER A 209 -6.23 -17.50 7.33
C SER A 209 -6.80 -18.16 6.06
N LYS A 210 -6.75 -17.48 4.90
CA LYS A 210 -7.22 -18.00 3.62
C LYS A 210 -6.09 -18.71 2.87
N SER A 211 -6.40 -19.49 1.83
CA SER A 211 -5.37 -20.00 0.90
C SER A 211 -4.56 -18.84 0.32
N SER A 212 -3.25 -18.82 0.54
CA SER A 212 -2.37 -17.77 0.03
C SER A 212 -2.30 -17.80 -1.50
N MET A 213 -2.32 -18.99 -2.07
CA MET A 213 -2.35 -19.19 -3.52
C MET A 213 -3.63 -18.58 -4.12
N THR A 214 -4.81 -18.89 -3.57
CA THR A 214 -6.08 -18.32 -4.05
C THR A 214 -6.13 -16.80 -3.92
N VAL A 215 -5.63 -16.24 -2.81
CA VAL A 215 -5.56 -14.79 -2.60
C VAL A 215 -4.62 -14.14 -3.63
N ALA A 216 -3.44 -14.73 -3.87
CA ALA A 216 -2.48 -14.21 -4.85
C ALA A 216 -3.02 -14.24 -6.29
N VAL A 217 -3.69 -15.34 -6.69
CA VAL A 217 -4.37 -15.46 -7.99
C VAL A 217 -5.45 -14.40 -8.13
N GLY A 218 -6.28 -14.24 -7.10
CA GLY A 218 -7.38 -13.27 -7.10
C GLY A 218 -6.88 -11.83 -7.19
N LYS A 219 -5.88 -11.45 -6.38
CA LYS A 219 -5.27 -10.11 -6.42
C LYS A 219 -4.71 -9.79 -7.79
N ARG A 220 -3.90 -10.67 -8.36
CA ARG A 220 -3.33 -10.49 -9.70
C ARG A 220 -4.41 -10.33 -10.77
N ALA A 221 -5.43 -11.18 -10.73
CA ALA A 221 -6.52 -11.13 -11.69
C ALA A 221 -7.35 -9.85 -11.55
N PHE A 222 -7.58 -9.37 -10.32
CA PHE A 222 -8.30 -8.13 -10.07
C PHE A 222 -7.63 -6.93 -10.76
N TYR A 223 -6.32 -6.75 -10.54
CA TYR A 223 -5.61 -5.62 -11.15
C TYR A 223 -5.47 -5.77 -12.67
N ALA A 224 -5.24 -6.98 -13.18
CA ALA A 224 -5.11 -7.21 -14.61
C ALA A 224 -6.42 -6.90 -15.36
N GLN A 225 -7.57 -7.41 -14.88
CA GLN A 225 -8.85 -7.23 -15.57
C GLN A 225 -9.34 -5.77 -15.53
N ALA A 226 -8.94 -4.99 -14.50
CA ALA A 226 -9.37 -3.60 -14.35
C ALA A 226 -8.89 -2.67 -15.49
N GLU A 227 -7.85 -3.09 -16.20
CA GLU A 227 -7.30 -2.34 -17.36
C GLU A 227 -7.79 -2.92 -18.70
N MET A 228 -8.69 -3.92 -18.72
CA MET A 228 -9.17 -4.61 -19.91
C MET A 228 -10.54 -4.08 -20.37
N PRO A 229 -10.85 -4.13 -21.67
CA PRO A 229 -12.22 -4.01 -22.15
C PRO A 229 -13.12 -5.12 -21.59
N LEU A 230 -14.41 -4.84 -21.39
CA LEU A 230 -15.35 -5.73 -20.69
C LEU A 230 -15.34 -7.20 -21.18
N ALA A 231 -15.37 -7.41 -22.50
CA ALA A 231 -15.39 -8.76 -23.06
C ALA A 231 -14.08 -9.52 -22.82
N GLU A 232 -12.94 -8.83 -22.91
CA GLU A 232 -11.63 -9.41 -22.62
C GLU A 232 -11.48 -9.71 -21.12
N ALA A 233 -11.97 -8.81 -20.23
CA ALA A 233 -11.97 -9.01 -18.81
C ALA A 233 -12.75 -10.28 -18.41
N TYR A 234 -13.96 -10.51 -18.97
CA TYR A 234 -14.72 -11.72 -18.71
C TYR A 234 -14.05 -12.97 -19.29
N ALA A 235 -13.48 -12.92 -20.48
CA ALA A 235 -12.76 -14.06 -21.06
C ALA A 235 -11.55 -14.45 -20.19
N TYR A 236 -10.74 -13.45 -19.78
CA TYR A 236 -9.59 -13.64 -18.90
C TYR A 236 -10.02 -14.22 -17.53
N THR A 237 -10.98 -13.58 -16.87
CA THR A 237 -11.40 -13.99 -15.51
C THR A 237 -12.12 -15.33 -15.49
N SER A 238 -12.82 -15.70 -16.55
CA SER A 238 -13.40 -17.04 -16.70
C SER A 238 -12.31 -18.12 -16.75
N GLN A 239 -11.20 -17.85 -17.45
CA GLN A 239 -10.06 -18.77 -17.45
C GLN A 239 -9.42 -18.85 -16.07
N VAL A 240 -9.17 -17.71 -15.41
CA VAL A 240 -8.64 -17.67 -14.04
C VAL A 240 -9.53 -18.48 -13.08
N MET A 241 -10.86 -18.35 -13.19
CA MET A 241 -11.80 -19.09 -12.35
C MET A 241 -11.75 -20.60 -12.63
N THR A 242 -11.63 -20.98 -13.90
CA THR A 242 -11.48 -22.38 -14.31
C THR A 242 -10.21 -22.99 -13.73
N ASP A 243 -9.07 -22.28 -13.88
CA ASP A 243 -7.78 -22.74 -13.37
C ASP A 243 -7.80 -22.86 -11.84
N ASN A 244 -8.41 -21.89 -11.15
CA ASN A 244 -8.54 -21.94 -9.69
C ASN A 244 -9.43 -23.10 -9.22
N MET A 245 -10.50 -23.44 -9.95
CA MET A 245 -11.36 -24.61 -9.62
C MET A 245 -10.63 -25.96 -9.69
N LEU A 246 -9.52 -26.04 -10.42
CA LEU A 246 -8.73 -27.26 -10.58
C LEU A 246 -7.63 -27.42 -9.51
N THR A 247 -7.51 -26.46 -8.57
CA THR A 247 -6.49 -26.49 -7.51
C THR A 247 -6.91 -27.36 -6.33
N ALA A 248 -5.93 -27.91 -5.61
CA ALA A 248 -6.18 -28.70 -4.40
C ALA A 248 -6.88 -27.89 -3.30
N ASP A 249 -6.56 -26.59 -3.17
CA ASP A 249 -7.20 -25.70 -2.20
C ASP A 249 -8.67 -25.42 -2.54
N ALA A 250 -9.05 -25.36 -3.82
CA ALA A 250 -10.46 -25.23 -4.21
C ALA A 250 -11.26 -26.49 -3.87
N GLU A 251 -10.71 -27.68 -4.13
CA GLU A 251 -11.32 -28.97 -3.75
C GLU A 251 -11.50 -29.05 -2.23
N GLU A 252 -10.42 -28.80 -1.45
CA GLU A 252 -10.46 -28.78 0.01
C GLU A 252 -11.48 -27.77 0.56
N GLY A 253 -11.52 -26.57 -0.01
CA GLY A 253 -12.43 -25.51 0.43
C GLY A 253 -13.91 -25.89 0.23
N ILE A 254 -14.24 -26.49 -0.91
CA ILE A 254 -15.60 -26.99 -1.23
C ILE A 254 -15.97 -28.16 -0.31
N ASP A 255 -15.08 -29.12 -0.16
CA ASP A 255 -15.32 -30.30 0.69
C ASP A 255 -15.47 -29.90 2.16
N ALA A 256 -14.65 -29.00 2.66
CA ALA A 256 -14.75 -28.47 4.00
C ALA A 256 -16.08 -27.74 4.23
N PHE A 257 -16.52 -26.92 3.26
CA PHE A 257 -17.80 -26.22 3.33
C PHE A 257 -18.99 -27.20 3.36
N LEU A 258 -19.01 -28.18 2.46
CA LEU A 258 -20.07 -29.21 2.41
C LEU A 258 -20.06 -30.10 3.66
N GLY A 259 -18.86 -30.42 4.17
CA GLY A 259 -18.64 -31.20 5.38
C GLY A 259 -18.83 -30.42 6.69
N LYS A 260 -19.11 -29.12 6.64
CA LYS A 260 -19.25 -28.20 7.79
C LYS A 260 -18.05 -28.25 8.74
N ARG A 261 -16.85 -28.29 8.20
CA ARG A 261 -15.58 -28.27 8.93
C ARG A 261 -14.71 -27.08 8.47
N SER A 262 -13.68 -26.76 9.23
CA SER A 262 -12.69 -25.77 8.81
C SER A 262 -11.79 -26.37 7.73
N PRO A 263 -11.46 -25.61 6.66
CA PRO A 263 -10.53 -26.04 5.63
C PRO A 263 -9.09 -26.07 6.14
N GLN A 264 -8.28 -26.92 5.51
CA GLN A 264 -6.82 -27.01 5.73
C GLN A 264 -6.13 -26.71 4.41
N TRP A 265 -5.60 -25.50 4.29
CA TRP A 265 -4.97 -25.04 3.04
C TRP A 265 -3.59 -25.65 2.87
N ASN A 266 -3.28 -26.07 1.65
CA ASN A 266 -1.97 -26.58 1.22
C ASN A 266 -1.22 -25.56 0.35
N ASP A 267 -1.89 -24.46 -0.02
CA ASP A 267 -1.39 -23.40 -0.88
C ASP A 267 -0.93 -23.91 -2.29
N GLN A 268 -1.70 -24.90 -2.84
CA GLN A 268 -1.44 -25.58 -4.11
C GLN A 268 -2.69 -25.64 -5.00
#